data_782fc58f0ef7dd44a23f1daf2814e5e4
#
_entry.id   782fc58f0ef7dd44a23f1daf2814e5e4
#
_cell.length_a   1.000
_cell.length_b   1.000
_cell.length_c   1.000
_cell.angle_alpha   90.00
_cell.angle_beta   90.00
_cell.angle_gamma   90.00
#
_symmetry.space_group_name_H-M   'P 1'
#
loop_
_entity.id
_entity.type
_entity.pdbx_description
1 polymer ?
#
loop_
_entity_poly.entity_id
_entity_poly.type
_entity_poly.pdbx_seq_one_letter_code
_entity_poly.pdbx_strand_id
1 'polypeptide(L)'
;VNGEQTVPGSSFTADDCPAPTDPYAVSKFEAEQALLQLAAEGTMEVVIIRPPLVYGPGVKANFLSMMRWLNKGLPLPLGAIHNRRSLVGLPNLVDLLVCCLGHPAATNQVFLVSDGESLSTTELLRKLASALQRPARLLPVPQGWKLLWNHNFPHL
;
A
#
# COMPACT_ATOMS: atom_id res chain seq x y z
N VAL A 1 4.54 4.79 7.49
CA VAL A 1 4.62 5.32 8.86
C VAL A 1 4.44 4.22 9.90
N ASN A 2 3.39 3.39 9.79
CA ASN A 2 3.08 2.33 10.79
C ASN A 2 4.08 1.17 10.83
N GLY A 3 5.04 1.09 9.90
CA GLY A 3 5.98 -0.01 9.75
C GLY A 3 5.71 -0.88 8.53
N GLU A 4 6.53 -1.94 8.35
CA GLU A 4 6.46 -2.81 7.18
C GLU A 4 5.67 -4.11 7.41
N GLN A 5 5.56 -4.56 8.65
CA GLN A 5 4.96 -5.84 8.98
C GLN A 5 4.22 -5.78 10.32
N THR A 6 3.13 -6.54 10.40
CA THR A 6 2.41 -6.82 11.65
C THR A 6 2.69 -8.26 12.11
N VAL A 7 2.35 -8.58 13.34
CA VAL A 7 2.31 -9.98 13.80
C VAL A 7 1.28 -10.77 12.96
N PRO A 8 1.53 -12.06 12.69
CA PRO A 8 0.59 -12.89 11.94
C PRO A 8 -0.81 -12.87 12.57
N GLY A 9 -1.81 -12.58 11.73
CA GLY A 9 -3.22 -12.50 12.16
C GLY A 9 -3.69 -11.13 12.65
N SER A 10 -2.81 -10.13 12.77
CA SER A 10 -3.20 -8.75 13.06
C SER A 10 -3.12 -7.85 11.83
N SER A 11 -3.84 -6.73 11.87
CA SER A 11 -3.78 -5.66 10.88
C SER A 11 -3.33 -4.38 11.56
N PHE A 12 -2.71 -3.47 10.82
CA PHE A 12 -2.43 -2.13 11.33
C PHE A 12 -3.71 -1.39 11.68
N THR A 13 -3.66 -0.62 12.76
CA THR A 13 -4.69 0.32 13.21
C THR A 13 -4.15 1.75 13.20
N ALA A 14 -5.03 2.74 13.32
CA ALA A 14 -4.60 4.14 13.42
C ALA A 14 -3.86 4.42 14.74
N ASP A 15 -4.17 3.64 15.78
CA ASP A 15 -3.61 3.79 17.13
C ASP A 15 -2.25 3.08 17.30
N ASP A 16 -1.80 2.31 16.31
CA ASP A 16 -0.50 1.64 16.39
C ASP A 16 0.63 2.67 16.41
N CYS A 17 1.59 2.45 17.30
CA CYS A 17 2.80 3.25 17.37
C CYS A 17 3.49 3.29 16.00
N PRO A 18 3.75 4.48 15.44
CA PRO A 18 4.52 4.61 14.23
C PRO A 18 5.92 4.01 14.36
N ALA A 19 6.33 3.24 13.37
CA ALA A 19 7.63 2.58 13.32
C ALA A 19 8.28 2.75 11.93
N PRO A 20 8.61 3.99 11.51
CA PRO A 20 9.22 4.23 10.22
C PRO A 20 10.63 3.66 10.16
N THR A 21 10.95 2.91 9.11
CA THR A 21 12.22 2.19 8.96
C THR A 21 13.14 2.77 7.88
N ASP A 22 12.61 3.53 6.95
CA ASP A 22 13.36 4.15 5.86
C ASP A 22 13.29 5.69 5.92
N PRO A 23 14.22 6.43 5.28
CA PRO A 23 14.27 7.89 5.32
C PRO A 23 13.01 8.57 4.81
N TYR A 24 12.32 7.99 3.82
CA TYR A 24 11.06 8.52 3.33
C TYR A 24 9.96 8.40 4.38
N ALA A 25 9.82 7.22 4.99
CA ALA A 25 8.84 6.99 6.05
C ALA A 25 9.10 7.89 7.27
N VAL A 26 10.37 8.10 7.63
CA VAL A 26 10.78 9.02 8.71
C VAL A 26 10.34 10.45 8.37
N SER A 27 10.65 10.95 7.18
CA SER A 27 10.27 12.32 6.78
C SER A 27 8.75 12.55 6.79
N LYS A 28 7.96 11.51 6.44
CA LYS A 28 6.49 11.58 6.51
C LYS A 28 5.99 11.58 7.94
N PHE A 29 6.62 10.80 8.81
CA PHE A 29 6.28 10.78 10.22
C PHE A 29 6.61 12.13 10.91
N GLU A 30 7.77 12.71 10.65
CA GLU A 30 8.14 14.03 11.15
C GLU A 30 7.15 15.12 10.71
N ALA A 31 6.74 15.11 9.44
CA ALA A 31 5.72 16.02 8.92
C ALA A 31 4.37 15.83 9.62
N GLU A 32 3.97 14.56 9.88
CA GLU A 32 2.75 14.23 10.60
C GLU A 32 2.80 14.78 12.03
N GLN A 33 3.92 14.60 12.75
CA GLN A 33 4.09 15.12 14.12
C GLN A 33 4.00 16.66 14.16
N ALA A 34 4.65 17.34 13.21
CA ALA A 34 4.60 18.79 13.13
C ALA A 34 3.16 19.31 12.88
N LEU A 35 2.41 18.64 12.01
CA LEU A 35 1.01 18.99 11.75
C LEU A 35 0.10 18.76 12.97
N LEU A 36 0.30 17.64 13.68
CA LEU A 36 -0.46 17.35 14.91
C LEU A 36 -0.15 18.35 16.01
N GLN A 37 1.10 18.82 16.11
CA GLN A 37 1.47 19.88 17.04
C GLN A 37 0.72 21.19 16.72
N LEU A 38 0.72 21.61 15.45
CA LEU A 38 -0.01 22.81 15.01
C LEU A 38 -1.53 22.70 15.29
N ALA A 39 -2.09 21.50 15.12
CA ALA A 39 -3.49 21.23 15.46
C ALA A 39 -3.73 21.36 16.98
N ALA A 40 -2.82 20.85 17.80
CA ALA A 40 -2.92 20.97 19.27
C ALA A 40 -2.80 22.43 19.76
N GLU A 41 -2.07 23.28 19.05
CA GLU A 41 -1.98 24.72 19.30
C GLU A 41 -3.24 25.49 18.86
N GLY A 42 -4.20 24.80 18.23
CA GLY A 42 -5.46 25.40 17.77
C GLY A 42 -5.30 26.31 16.54
N THR A 43 -4.16 26.25 15.82
CA THR A 43 -3.90 27.12 14.67
C THR A 43 -4.61 26.65 13.40
N MET A 44 -4.88 25.33 13.30
CA MET A 44 -5.59 24.71 12.17
C MET A 44 -6.19 23.36 12.56
N GLU A 45 -7.18 22.92 11.81
CA GLU A 45 -7.68 21.55 11.85
C GLU A 45 -6.89 20.69 10.88
N VAL A 46 -6.48 19.49 11.34
CA VAL A 46 -5.65 18.58 10.56
C VAL A 46 -6.31 17.21 10.45
N VAL A 47 -6.34 16.65 9.25
CA VAL A 47 -6.72 15.24 9.02
C VAL A 47 -5.55 14.52 8.39
N ILE A 48 -5.14 13.42 9.00
CA ILE A 48 -4.05 12.60 8.49
C ILE A 48 -4.61 11.31 7.92
N ILE A 49 -4.32 11.06 6.65
CA ILE A 49 -4.71 9.83 5.97
C ILE A 49 -3.45 9.07 5.59
N ARG A 50 -3.32 7.83 6.06
CA ARG A 50 -2.22 6.91 5.78
C ARG A 50 -2.69 5.85 4.78
N PRO A 51 -2.60 6.10 3.46
CA PRO A 51 -3.00 5.12 2.46
C PRO A 51 -1.98 3.98 2.36
N PRO A 52 -2.43 2.74 2.06
CA PRO A 52 -1.58 1.65 1.66
C PRO A 52 -1.15 1.82 0.19
N LEU A 53 -0.88 0.71 -0.51
CA LEU A 53 -0.63 0.76 -1.94
C LEU A 53 -1.87 1.26 -2.70
N VAL A 54 -1.74 2.42 -3.34
CA VAL A 54 -2.81 3.03 -4.15
C VAL A 54 -2.74 2.47 -5.57
N TYR A 55 -3.88 2.08 -6.12
CA TYR A 55 -3.99 1.64 -7.51
C TYR A 55 -5.08 2.41 -8.27
N GLY A 56 -4.95 2.49 -9.59
CA GLY A 56 -5.94 3.18 -10.44
C GLY A 56 -5.33 3.77 -11.70
N PRO A 57 -6.09 4.60 -12.43
CA PRO A 57 -5.59 5.28 -13.62
C PRO A 57 -4.35 6.12 -13.32
N GLY A 58 -3.33 6.01 -14.17
CA GLY A 58 -2.08 6.76 -14.00
C GLY A 58 -1.10 6.17 -12.98
N VAL A 59 -1.37 4.99 -12.40
CA VAL A 59 -0.46 4.32 -11.46
C VAL A 59 0.93 4.13 -12.08
N LYS A 60 1.96 4.36 -11.27
CA LYS A 60 3.38 4.29 -11.66
C LYS A 60 4.11 3.19 -10.88
N ALA A 61 5.43 3.13 -11.09
CA ALA A 61 6.35 2.26 -10.36
C ALA A 61 5.97 0.77 -10.41
N ASN A 62 5.97 0.09 -9.27
CA ASN A 62 5.83 -1.36 -9.15
C ASN A 62 4.53 -1.91 -9.76
N PHE A 63 3.42 -1.22 -9.56
CA PHE A 63 2.13 -1.67 -10.07
C PHE A 63 2.11 -1.67 -11.62
N LEU A 64 2.62 -0.60 -12.23
CA LEU A 64 2.74 -0.52 -13.68
C LEU A 64 3.71 -1.58 -14.24
N SER A 65 4.81 -1.86 -13.52
CA SER A 65 5.77 -2.90 -13.90
C SER A 65 5.14 -4.29 -13.86
N MET A 66 4.35 -4.60 -12.83
CA MET A 66 3.58 -5.85 -12.75
C MET A 66 2.63 -6.03 -13.94
N MET A 67 1.87 -4.98 -14.28
CA MET A 67 0.95 -5.00 -15.43
C MET A 67 1.69 -5.23 -16.75
N ARG A 68 2.81 -4.53 -16.96
CA ARG A 68 3.63 -4.67 -18.19
C ARG A 68 4.16 -6.10 -18.35
N TRP A 69 4.59 -6.74 -17.27
CA TRP A 69 5.14 -8.11 -17.30
C TRP A 69 4.05 -9.14 -17.56
N LEU A 70 2.90 -8.99 -16.90
CA LEU A 70 1.75 -9.85 -17.18
C LEU A 70 1.32 -9.71 -18.65
N ASN A 71 1.28 -8.50 -19.18
CA ASN A 71 0.90 -8.28 -20.59
C ASN A 71 1.89 -8.90 -21.57
N LYS A 72 3.20 -8.94 -21.23
CA LYS A 72 4.22 -9.64 -22.02
C LYS A 72 4.13 -11.17 -21.93
N GLY A 73 3.29 -11.72 -21.03
CA GLY A 73 3.13 -13.16 -20.82
C GLY A 73 4.37 -13.87 -20.26
N LEU A 74 5.28 -13.12 -19.63
CA LEU A 74 6.49 -13.67 -19.04
C LEU A 74 6.15 -14.52 -17.80
N PRO A 75 6.80 -15.69 -17.60
CA PRO A 75 6.66 -16.44 -16.37
C PRO A 75 7.31 -15.67 -15.22
N LEU A 76 6.55 -15.49 -14.13
CA LEU A 76 7.00 -14.77 -12.93
C LEU A 76 7.16 -15.74 -11.76
N PRO A 77 8.30 -15.73 -11.04
CA PRO A 77 8.55 -16.62 -9.90
C PRO A 77 7.85 -16.12 -8.63
N LEU A 78 6.56 -15.76 -8.74
CA LEU A 78 5.74 -15.16 -7.71
C LEU A 78 4.47 -15.96 -7.41
N GLY A 79 4.49 -17.28 -7.72
CA GLY A 79 3.33 -18.15 -7.56
C GLY A 79 3.08 -18.65 -6.14
N ALA A 80 4.02 -18.45 -5.21
CA ALA A 80 3.91 -18.88 -3.82
C ALA A 80 4.30 -17.76 -2.83
N ILE A 81 3.73 -16.56 -3.03
CA ILE A 81 3.89 -15.43 -2.12
C ILE A 81 2.64 -15.33 -1.25
N HIS A 82 2.81 -15.55 0.06
CA HIS A 82 1.72 -15.59 1.04
C HIS A 82 1.67 -14.35 1.96
N ASN A 83 2.30 -13.25 1.55
CA ASN A 83 2.14 -11.97 2.24
C ASN A 83 0.70 -11.47 2.14
N ARG A 84 0.33 -10.53 2.98
CA ARG A 84 -0.96 -9.86 2.90
C ARG A 84 -0.73 -8.35 2.85
N ARG A 85 -1.36 -7.69 1.91
CA ARG A 85 -1.27 -6.24 1.72
C ARG A 85 -2.66 -5.67 1.48
N SER A 86 -2.97 -4.62 2.18
CA SER A 86 -4.14 -3.80 1.88
C SER A 86 -3.86 -2.93 0.66
N LEU A 87 -4.92 -2.63 -0.08
CA LEU A 87 -4.89 -1.75 -1.24
C LEU A 87 -6.03 -0.74 -1.13
N VAL A 88 -5.90 0.37 -1.83
CA VAL A 88 -6.98 1.34 -1.99
C VAL A 88 -7.03 1.83 -3.43
N GLY A 89 -8.22 1.81 -4.03
CA GLY A 89 -8.48 2.40 -5.33
C GLY A 89 -8.36 3.91 -5.28
N LEU A 90 -7.74 4.53 -6.28
CA LEU A 90 -7.61 5.98 -6.35
C LEU A 90 -8.96 6.72 -6.22
N PRO A 91 -10.06 6.29 -6.87
CA PRO A 91 -11.36 6.92 -6.67
C PRO A 91 -11.84 6.88 -5.21
N ASN A 92 -11.68 5.74 -4.52
CA ASN A 92 -12.08 5.58 -3.12
C ASN A 92 -11.25 6.46 -2.19
N LEU A 93 -9.94 6.58 -2.47
CA LEU A 93 -9.08 7.50 -1.71
C LEU A 93 -9.49 8.95 -1.92
N VAL A 94 -9.81 9.36 -3.15
CA VAL A 94 -10.27 10.71 -3.45
C VAL A 94 -11.60 11.01 -2.77
N ASP A 95 -12.54 10.06 -2.80
CA ASP A 95 -13.83 10.20 -2.13
C ASP A 95 -13.68 10.39 -0.62
N LEU A 96 -12.81 9.59 0.01
CA LEU A 96 -12.47 9.77 1.43
C LEU A 96 -11.86 11.15 1.71
N LEU A 97 -10.92 11.61 0.87
CA LEU A 97 -10.31 12.94 1.03
C LEU A 97 -11.36 14.05 0.97
N VAL A 98 -12.27 13.98 0.00
CA VAL A 98 -13.38 14.95 -0.13
C VAL A 98 -14.31 14.86 1.06
N CYS A 99 -14.66 13.66 1.52
CA CYS A 99 -15.49 13.48 2.72
C CYS A 99 -14.83 14.12 3.95
N CYS A 100 -13.54 13.93 4.16
CA CYS A 100 -12.81 14.47 5.30
C CYS A 100 -12.76 16.01 5.32
N LEU A 101 -12.86 16.67 4.17
CA LEU A 101 -12.87 18.14 4.11
C LEU A 101 -14.11 18.77 4.73
N GLY A 102 -15.23 18.06 4.79
CA GLY A 102 -16.49 18.60 5.29
C GLY A 102 -17.09 17.85 6.48
N HIS A 103 -16.51 16.73 6.88
CA HIS A 103 -17.08 15.90 7.93
C HIS A 103 -16.54 16.28 9.32
N PRO A 104 -17.40 16.75 10.26
CA PRO A 104 -16.92 17.28 11.55
C PRO A 104 -16.18 16.26 12.41
N ALA A 105 -16.49 14.96 12.27
CA ALA A 105 -15.77 13.91 13.00
C ALA A 105 -14.38 13.59 12.41
N ALA A 106 -13.97 14.20 11.31
CA ALA A 106 -12.65 14.00 10.73
C ALA A 106 -11.59 14.92 11.35
N THR A 107 -11.98 16.02 11.96
CA THR A 107 -11.09 17.02 12.56
C THR A 107 -10.12 16.40 13.55
N ASN A 108 -8.82 16.62 13.33
CA ASN A 108 -7.72 16.17 14.17
C ASN A 108 -7.64 14.64 14.34
N GLN A 109 -8.09 13.90 13.32
CA GLN A 109 -8.06 12.44 13.32
C GLN A 109 -7.01 11.88 12.36
N VAL A 110 -6.57 10.65 12.67
CA VAL A 110 -5.70 9.84 11.82
C VAL A 110 -6.49 8.67 11.28
N PHE A 111 -6.50 8.48 9.96
CA PHE A 111 -7.21 7.38 9.30
C PHE A 111 -6.26 6.47 8.54
N LEU A 112 -6.44 5.17 8.71
CA LEU A 112 -6.00 4.16 7.77
C LEU A 112 -7.14 3.87 6.78
N VAL A 113 -6.82 3.74 5.51
CA VAL A 113 -7.82 3.49 4.46
C VAL A 113 -7.48 2.24 3.68
N SER A 114 -8.49 1.47 3.29
CA SER A 114 -8.35 0.34 2.36
C SER A 114 -9.70 0.00 1.75
N ASP A 115 -9.68 -0.77 0.66
CA ASP A 115 -10.90 -1.29 0.03
C ASP A 115 -11.50 -2.51 0.79
N GLY A 116 -11.00 -2.82 1.99
CA GLY A 116 -11.50 -3.90 2.83
C GLY A 116 -10.96 -5.29 2.47
N GLU A 117 -10.27 -5.46 1.34
CA GLU A 117 -9.67 -6.72 0.93
C GLU A 117 -8.13 -6.65 1.06
N SER A 118 -7.55 -7.65 1.75
CA SER A 118 -6.10 -7.84 1.78
C SER A 118 -5.70 -8.96 0.83
N LEU A 119 -4.77 -8.68 -0.08
CA LEU A 119 -4.30 -9.61 -1.09
C LEU A 119 -2.84 -9.98 -0.89
N SER A 120 -2.49 -11.22 -1.17
CA SER A 120 -1.11 -11.60 -1.40
C SER A 120 -0.63 -11.07 -2.76
N THR A 121 0.68 -10.96 -2.94
CA THR A 121 1.26 -10.60 -4.24
C THR A 121 0.81 -11.57 -5.34
N THR A 122 0.72 -12.86 -5.03
CA THR A 122 0.24 -13.90 -5.95
C THR A 122 -1.22 -13.66 -6.35
N GLU A 123 -2.09 -13.38 -5.39
CA GLU A 123 -3.52 -13.10 -5.64
C GLU A 123 -3.69 -11.80 -6.45
N LEU A 124 -2.95 -10.75 -6.10
CA LEU A 124 -2.95 -9.50 -6.84
C LEU A 124 -2.57 -9.71 -8.32
N LEU A 125 -1.49 -10.45 -8.57
CA LEU A 125 -1.05 -10.76 -9.95
C LEU A 125 -2.09 -11.58 -10.72
N ARG A 126 -2.77 -12.53 -10.07
CA ARG A 126 -3.87 -13.28 -10.70
C ARG A 126 -5.05 -12.38 -11.05
N LYS A 127 -5.47 -11.50 -10.15
CA LYS A 127 -6.54 -10.52 -10.42
C LYS A 127 -6.16 -9.57 -11.55
N LEU A 128 -4.94 -9.06 -11.56
CA LEU A 128 -4.44 -8.20 -12.65
C LEU A 128 -4.39 -8.93 -14.00
N ALA A 129 -3.91 -10.16 -14.02
CA ALA A 129 -3.87 -10.98 -15.23
C ALA A 129 -5.28 -11.23 -15.78
N SER A 130 -6.23 -11.56 -14.91
CA SER A 130 -7.65 -11.71 -15.27
C SER A 130 -8.21 -10.42 -15.87
N ALA A 131 -7.98 -9.27 -15.25
CA ALA A 131 -8.43 -7.97 -15.76
C ALA A 131 -7.80 -7.61 -17.11
N LEU A 132 -6.54 -8.00 -17.35
CA LEU A 132 -5.83 -7.82 -18.60
C LEU A 132 -6.23 -8.87 -19.66
N GLN A 133 -7.08 -9.84 -19.33
CA GLN A 133 -7.41 -11.00 -20.17
C GLN A 133 -6.15 -11.77 -20.64
N ARG A 134 -5.18 -11.93 -19.75
CA ARG A 134 -3.92 -12.62 -19.99
C ARG A 134 -3.73 -13.78 -19.01
N PRO A 135 -3.08 -14.88 -19.41
CA PRO A 135 -2.78 -15.97 -18.49
C PRO A 135 -1.73 -15.54 -17.45
N ALA A 136 -2.01 -15.74 -16.17
CA ALA A 136 -1.05 -15.52 -15.10
C ALA A 136 -0.06 -16.71 -15.02
N ARG A 137 1.09 -16.60 -15.68
CA ARG A 137 2.15 -17.63 -15.64
C ARG A 137 3.00 -17.45 -14.38
N LEU A 138 2.44 -17.79 -13.22
CA LEU A 138 3.08 -17.64 -11.92
C LEU A 138 3.71 -18.96 -11.49
N LEU A 139 5.05 -19.00 -11.41
CA LEU A 139 5.79 -20.19 -10.99
C LEU A 139 5.93 -20.19 -9.45
N PRO A 140 5.57 -21.29 -8.77
CA PRO A 140 5.81 -21.44 -7.35
C PRO A 140 7.29 -21.74 -7.13
N VAL A 141 8.08 -20.76 -6.69
CA VAL A 141 9.49 -20.94 -6.38
C VAL A 141 9.73 -20.84 -4.87
N PRO A 142 10.64 -21.65 -4.31
CA PRO A 142 11.03 -21.58 -2.91
C PRO A 142 11.57 -20.20 -2.54
N GLN A 143 11.41 -19.81 -1.26
CA GLN A 143 11.82 -18.48 -0.79
C GLN A 143 13.29 -18.13 -1.03
N GLY A 144 14.19 -19.11 -1.03
CA GLY A 144 15.62 -18.89 -1.28
C GLY A 144 15.95 -18.33 -2.68
N TRP A 145 15.10 -18.55 -3.68
CA TRP A 145 15.27 -17.99 -5.02
C TRP A 145 14.89 -16.51 -5.11
N LYS A 146 14.17 -15.98 -4.11
CA LYS A 146 13.84 -14.56 -4.04
C LYS A 146 15.07 -13.66 -3.94
N LEU A 147 16.15 -14.12 -3.30
CA LEU A 147 17.40 -13.35 -3.17
C LEU A 147 18.07 -13.09 -4.53
N LEU A 148 18.04 -14.06 -5.43
CA LEU A 148 18.56 -13.90 -6.80
C LEU A 148 17.67 -13.00 -7.65
N TRP A 149 16.37 -12.98 -7.37
CA TRP A 149 15.40 -12.15 -8.07
C TRP A 149 15.42 -10.69 -7.60
N ASN A 150 15.50 -10.44 -6.28
CA ASN A 150 15.59 -9.09 -5.73
C ASN A 150 16.80 -8.30 -6.24
N HIS A 151 17.91 -9.00 -6.56
CA HIS A 151 19.08 -8.35 -7.14
C HIS A 151 18.81 -7.79 -8.55
N ASN A 152 17.97 -8.46 -9.33
CA ASN A 152 17.61 -8.05 -10.69
C ASN A 152 16.33 -7.18 -10.75
N PHE A 153 15.53 -7.14 -9.69
CA PHE A 153 14.24 -6.47 -9.63
C PHE A 153 13.96 -5.90 -8.24
N PRO A 154 14.75 -4.89 -7.82
CA PRO A 154 14.69 -4.37 -6.44
C PRO A 154 13.38 -3.68 -6.06
N HIS A 155 12.44 -3.54 -6.98
CA HIS A 155 11.20 -2.80 -6.79
C HIS A 155 9.92 -3.66 -6.85
N LEU A 156 10.05 -5.00 -6.67
CA LEU A 156 8.90 -5.93 -6.55
C LEU A 156 8.82 -6.57 -5.13
#